data_2dfadbd1cd64123dd54911cf28898b91
#
_entry.id   2dfadbd1cd64123dd54911cf28898b91
#
_cell.length_a   1.000
_cell.length_b   1.000
_cell.length_c   1.000
_cell.angle_alpha   90.00
_cell.angle_beta   90.00
_cell.angle_gamma   90.00
#
_symmetry.space_group_name_H-M   'P 1'
#
loop_
_entity.id
_entity.type
_entity.pdbx_description
1 polymer ?
#
loop_
_entity_poly.entity_id
_entity_poly.type
_entity_poly.pdbx_seq_one_letter_code
_entity_poly.pdbx_strand_id
1 'polypeptide(L)'
;LMGTPKELEFFLTHTLVKFGDKPLAICADHSGFDMKESIRSVLDNNNINYIDYGTFVNKDCDYNDYVAQAVGAVQRGDCDYIIASCRTGQGVNIAGNKFKGIRAAVVHDNYTAEYAVRHNCANFFSIPSKYVNKESFKQIFKTLQANTFDGGRHITRITKAENNESVRS
;
A
#
# COMPACT_ATOMS: atom_id res chain seq x y z
N LEU A 1 4.73 -22.76 15.04
CA LEU A 1 5.58 -23.53 14.15
C LEU A 1 5.39 -23.03 12.73
N MET A 2 6.42 -22.43 12.17
CA MET A 2 6.46 -22.01 10.77
C MET A 2 6.74 -23.27 9.93
N GLY A 3 5.79 -23.65 9.07
CA GLY A 3 5.72 -25.00 8.51
C GLY A 3 6.60 -25.29 7.31
N THR A 4 6.99 -24.30 6.48
CA THR A 4 7.77 -24.53 5.26
C THR A 4 8.87 -23.49 5.09
N PRO A 5 9.95 -23.80 4.33
CA PRO A 5 10.99 -22.81 4.03
C PRO A 5 10.46 -21.54 3.35
N LYS A 6 9.45 -21.66 2.47
CA LYS A 6 8.81 -20.51 1.81
C LYS A 6 8.03 -19.62 2.78
N GLU A 7 7.34 -20.22 3.76
CA GLU A 7 6.63 -19.49 4.80
C GLU A 7 7.61 -18.75 5.71
N LEU A 8 8.73 -19.37 6.03
CA LEU A 8 9.80 -18.74 6.80
C LEU A 8 10.43 -17.58 6.03
N GLU A 9 10.73 -17.76 4.75
CA GLU A 9 11.26 -16.71 3.87
C GLU A 9 10.32 -15.52 3.78
N PHE A 10 9.02 -15.79 3.55
CA PHE A 10 7.99 -14.77 3.53
C PHE A 10 7.96 -14.00 4.86
N PHE A 11 7.96 -14.70 5.98
CA PHE A 11 7.96 -14.09 7.31
C PHE A 11 9.18 -13.20 7.53
N LEU A 12 10.38 -13.71 7.25
CA LEU A 12 11.62 -12.95 7.42
C LEU A 12 11.67 -11.71 6.53
N THR A 13 11.23 -11.83 5.28
CA THR A 13 11.23 -10.73 4.31
C THR A 13 10.22 -9.63 4.68
N HIS A 14 9.03 -9.99 5.14
CA HIS A 14 7.93 -9.04 5.33
C HIS A 14 7.80 -8.54 6.77
N THR A 15 8.24 -9.30 7.76
CA THR A 15 8.17 -8.88 9.18
C THR A 15 9.29 -7.93 9.56
N LEU A 16 10.42 -7.98 8.87
CA LEU A 16 11.59 -7.14 9.14
C LEU A 16 11.54 -5.78 8.42
N VAL A 17 10.72 -5.66 7.40
CA VAL A 17 10.56 -4.39 6.67
C VAL A 17 9.65 -3.47 7.46
N LYS A 18 10.22 -2.37 7.95
CA LYS A 18 9.48 -1.35 8.69
C LYS A 18 8.90 -0.32 7.73
N PHE A 19 7.70 0.12 8.05
CA PHE A 19 7.06 1.21 7.34
C PHE A 19 7.90 2.50 7.48
N GLY A 20 8.38 3.03 6.35
CA GLY A 20 9.17 4.26 6.31
C GLY A 20 10.71 4.08 6.37
N ASP A 21 11.23 2.86 6.40
CA ASP A 21 12.69 2.61 6.30
C ASP A 21 13.24 3.01 4.92
N LYS A 22 12.46 2.80 3.85
CA LYS A 22 12.70 3.34 2.51
C LYS A 22 11.67 4.41 2.20
N PRO A 23 11.89 5.25 1.18
CA PRO A 23 10.86 6.18 0.72
C PRO A 23 9.55 5.44 0.42
N LEU A 24 8.42 6.06 0.74
CA LEU A 24 7.12 5.60 0.29
C LEU A 24 6.91 6.01 -1.17
N ALA A 25 6.31 5.14 -1.98
CA ALA A 25 5.78 5.56 -3.28
C ALA A 25 4.36 6.11 -3.07
N ILE A 26 4.07 7.27 -3.63
CA ILE A 26 2.71 7.81 -3.62
C ILE A 26 2.23 8.10 -5.03
N CYS A 27 0.96 7.87 -5.28
CA CYS A 27 0.34 8.16 -6.57
C CYS A 27 -1.17 8.40 -6.44
N ALA A 28 -1.76 8.99 -7.46
CA ALA A 28 -3.20 9.18 -7.57
C ALA A 28 -3.62 9.43 -9.01
N ASP A 29 -4.90 9.23 -9.31
CA ASP A 29 -5.53 9.83 -10.49
C ASP A 29 -6.01 11.26 -10.17
N HIS A 30 -6.70 11.88 -11.12
CA HIS A 30 -7.26 13.23 -10.94
C HIS A 30 -8.26 13.32 -9.78
N SER A 31 -9.05 12.28 -9.52
CA SER A 31 -10.02 12.26 -8.42
C SER A 31 -9.38 12.07 -7.04
N GLY A 32 -8.18 11.54 -6.99
CA GLY A 32 -7.36 11.39 -5.79
C GLY A 32 -6.28 12.46 -5.63
N PHE A 33 -6.17 13.39 -6.56
CA PHE A 33 -5.10 14.40 -6.56
C PHE A 33 -5.03 15.22 -5.27
N ASP A 34 -6.14 15.81 -4.84
CA ASP A 34 -6.18 16.63 -3.61
C ASP A 34 -5.86 15.79 -2.37
N MET A 35 -6.32 14.53 -2.35
CA MET A 35 -5.98 13.60 -1.28
C MET A 35 -4.48 13.29 -1.28
N LYS A 36 -3.87 13.09 -2.44
CA LYS A 36 -2.42 12.88 -2.56
C LYS A 36 -1.64 14.09 -2.04
N GLU A 37 -2.07 15.31 -2.33
CA GLU A 37 -1.45 16.51 -1.77
C GLU A 37 -1.60 16.58 -0.23
N SER A 38 -2.73 16.14 0.31
CA SER A 38 -2.92 15.99 1.76
C SER A 38 -1.99 14.92 2.34
N ILE A 39 -1.83 13.80 1.66
CA ILE A 39 -0.88 12.73 2.03
C ILE A 39 0.54 13.29 2.08
N ARG A 40 0.99 14.01 1.03
CA ARG A 40 2.30 14.65 1.01
C ARG A 40 2.52 15.54 2.24
N SER A 41 1.56 16.40 2.53
CA SER A 41 1.63 17.29 3.70
C SER A 41 1.77 16.52 5.03
N VAL A 42 1.07 15.39 5.17
CA VAL A 42 1.20 14.55 6.38
C VAL A 42 2.57 13.88 6.43
N LEU A 43 3.09 13.38 5.33
CA LEU A 43 4.42 12.76 5.25
C LEU A 43 5.52 13.79 5.55
N ASP A 44 5.45 14.97 4.96
CA ASP A 44 6.40 16.08 5.22
C ASP A 44 6.43 16.44 6.71
N ASN A 45 5.25 16.59 7.32
CA ASN A 45 5.14 16.94 8.75
C ASN A 45 5.66 15.85 9.70
N ASN A 46 5.77 14.61 9.22
CA ASN A 46 6.31 13.48 9.97
C ASN A 46 7.76 13.14 9.58
N ASN A 47 8.39 13.94 8.73
CA ASN A 47 9.73 13.69 8.18
C ASN A 47 9.88 12.31 7.50
N ILE A 48 8.84 11.87 6.81
CA ILE A 48 8.82 10.62 6.06
C ILE A 48 9.18 10.91 4.61
N ASN A 49 10.21 10.25 4.13
CA ASN A 49 10.63 10.35 2.73
C ASN A 49 9.65 9.62 1.81
N TYR A 50 9.36 10.22 0.67
CA TYR A 50 8.51 9.64 -0.36
C TYR A 50 8.98 10.03 -1.76
N ILE A 51 8.53 9.26 -2.75
CA ILE A 51 8.68 9.56 -4.18
C ILE A 51 7.26 9.68 -4.75
N ASP A 52 6.95 10.85 -5.30
CA ASP A 52 5.66 11.13 -5.92
C ASP A 52 5.68 10.72 -7.40
N TYR A 53 4.89 9.74 -7.77
CA TYR A 53 4.75 9.25 -9.13
C TYR A 53 3.58 9.89 -9.91
N GLY A 54 2.88 10.86 -9.33
CA GLY A 54 1.78 11.58 -9.99
C GLY A 54 0.40 11.06 -9.55
N THR A 55 -0.65 11.60 -10.16
CA THR A 55 -0.60 12.68 -11.13
C THR A 55 -0.09 13.99 -10.49
N PHE A 56 0.48 14.85 -11.30
CA PHE A 56 1.00 16.15 -10.84
C PHE A 56 0.06 17.30 -11.15
N VAL A 57 -1.02 17.03 -11.85
CA VAL A 57 -2.04 18.01 -12.23
C VAL A 57 -3.44 17.42 -12.00
N ASN A 58 -4.37 18.28 -11.59
CA ASN A 58 -5.77 17.90 -11.44
C ASN A 58 -6.47 17.94 -12.81
N LYS A 59 -6.15 16.98 -13.67
CA LYS A 59 -6.70 16.82 -15.00
C LYS A 59 -7.03 15.36 -15.25
N ASP A 60 -8.10 15.09 -15.94
CA ASP A 60 -8.57 13.74 -16.26
C ASP A 60 -7.44 12.83 -16.76
N CYS A 61 -7.29 11.67 -16.14
CA CYS A 61 -6.22 10.72 -16.41
C CYS A 61 -6.57 9.33 -15.89
N ASP A 62 -5.84 8.32 -16.38
CA ASP A 62 -6.02 6.94 -15.98
C ASP A 62 -5.17 6.58 -14.76
N TYR A 63 -5.80 6.07 -13.70
CA TYR A 63 -5.10 5.70 -12.47
C TYR A 63 -4.00 4.67 -12.70
N ASN A 64 -4.20 3.73 -13.64
CA ASN A 64 -3.23 2.66 -13.86
C ASN A 64 -1.87 3.15 -14.35
N ASP A 65 -1.82 4.28 -15.06
CA ASP A 65 -0.56 4.85 -15.54
C ASP A 65 0.37 5.23 -14.38
N TYR A 66 -0.20 5.70 -13.28
CA TYR A 66 0.54 6.09 -12.08
C TYR A 66 0.77 4.92 -11.13
N VAL A 67 -0.21 4.03 -10.98
CA VAL A 67 -0.06 2.80 -10.19
C VAL A 67 1.08 1.94 -10.72
N ALA A 68 1.17 1.76 -12.04
CA ALA A 68 2.24 0.96 -12.65
C ALA A 68 3.64 1.52 -12.35
N GLN A 69 3.80 2.84 -12.32
CA GLN A 69 5.07 3.48 -11.97
C GLN A 69 5.43 3.27 -10.50
N ALA A 70 4.47 3.45 -9.59
CA ALA A 70 4.68 3.23 -8.16
C ALA A 70 5.01 1.76 -7.86
N VAL A 71 4.30 0.83 -8.51
CA VAL A 71 4.59 -0.62 -8.41
C VAL A 71 5.99 -0.93 -8.91
N GLY A 72 6.40 -0.34 -10.04
CA GLY A 72 7.75 -0.49 -10.56
C GLY A 72 8.83 -0.12 -9.55
N ALA A 73 8.62 0.93 -8.75
CA ALA A 73 9.53 1.33 -7.68
C ALA A 73 9.64 0.25 -6.58
N VAL A 74 8.55 -0.39 -6.22
CA VAL A 74 8.57 -1.50 -5.26
C VAL A 74 9.28 -2.72 -5.85
N GLN A 75 9.00 -3.06 -7.10
CA GLN A 75 9.63 -4.20 -7.78
C GLN A 75 11.14 -4.03 -7.96
N ARG A 76 11.62 -2.79 -8.14
CA ARG A 76 13.07 -2.49 -8.18
C ARG A 76 13.73 -2.42 -6.80
N GLY A 77 12.94 -2.42 -5.74
CA GLY A 77 13.45 -2.27 -4.37
C GLY A 77 13.74 -0.82 -3.95
N ASP A 78 13.30 0.18 -4.71
CA ASP A 78 13.45 1.60 -4.37
C ASP A 78 12.50 2.01 -3.24
N CYS A 79 11.33 1.38 -3.19
CA CYS A 79 10.30 1.58 -2.17
C CYS A 79 9.81 0.21 -1.68
N ASP A 80 9.30 0.16 -0.44
CA ASP A 80 8.68 -1.05 0.11
C ASP A 80 7.15 -0.97 0.14
N TYR A 81 6.60 0.25 0.20
CA TYR A 81 5.18 0.51 0.37
C TYR A 81 4.68 1.57 -0.60
N ILE A 82 3.40 1.46 -0.96
CA ILE A 82 2.69 2.41 -1.81
C ILE A 82 1.48 2.96 -1.05
N ILE A 83 1.26 4.27 -1.14
CA ILE A 83 0.00 4.91 -0.77
C ILE A 83 -0.58 5.53 -2.03
N ALA A 84 -1.74 5.05 -2.45
CA ALA A 84 -2.40 5.51 -3.66
C ALA A 84 -3.79 6.05 -3.36
N SER A 85 -4.28 6.98 -4.16
CA SER A 85 -5.63 7.52 -4.00
C SER A 85 -6.36 7.65 -5.33
N CYS A 86 -7.62 7.29 -5.30
CA CYS A 86 -8.63 7.64 -6.29
C CYS A 86 -9.96 7.89 -5.55
N ARG A 87 -11.05 8.17 -6.26
CA ARG A 87 -12.31 8.55 -5.61
C ARG A 87 -12.80 7.54 -4.58
N THR A 88 -12.86 6.26 -4.94
CA THR A 88 -13.36 5.18 -4.06
C THR A 88 -12.25 4.29 -3.49
N GLY A 89 -11.01 4.46 -3.94
CA GLY A 89 -9.91 3.56 -3.62
C GLY A 89 -9.96 2.23 -4.37
N GLN A 90 -11.05 1.92 -5.07
CA GLN A 90 -11.24 0.60 -5.69
C GLN A 90 -10.39 0.42 -6.95
N GLY A 91 -10.38 1.41 -7.85
CA GLY A 91 -9.64 1.31 -9.12
C GLY A 91 -8.14 1.13 -8.90
N VAL A 92 -7.53 1.96 -8.07
CA VAL A 92 -6.10 1.83 -7.73
C VAL A 92 -5.79 0.53 -7.00
N ASN A 93 -6.73 0.03 -6.18
CA ASN A 93 -6.60 -1.23 -5.46
C ASN A 93 -6.61 -2.43 -6.41
N ILE A 94 -7.57 -2.48 -7.34
CA ILE A 94 -7.65 -3.52 -8.35
C ILE A 94 -6.38 -3.50 -9.21
N ALA A 95 -5.97 -2.33 -9.68
CA ALA A 95 -4.76 -2.18 -10.49
C ALA A 95 -3.51 -2.67 -9.75
N GLY A 96 -3.33 -2.27 -8.50
CA GLY A 96 -2.20 -2.72 -7.68
C GLY A 96 -2.15 -4.25 -7.53
N ASN A 97 -3.28 -4.88 -7.27
CA ASN A 97 -3.36 -6.34 -7.09
C ASN A 97 -3.18 -7.16 -8.39
N LYS A 98 -3.05 -6.51 -9.55
CA LYS A 98 -2.70 -7.20 -10.80
C LYS A 98 -1.20 -7.44 -10.96
N PHE A 99 -0.38 -6.82 -10.11
CA PHE A 99 1.07 -6.95 -10.16
C PHE A 99 1.56 -7.96 -9.12
N LYS A 100 2.52 -8.78 -9.54
CA LYS A 100 3.16 -9.75 -8.66
C LYS A 100 3.83 -9.04 -7.47
N GLY A 101 3.63 -9.62 -6.28
CA GLY A 101 4.24 -9.11 -5.05
C GLY A 101 3.50 -7.93 -4.42
N ILE A 102 2.40 -7.47 -5.01
CA ILE A 102 1.57 -6.40 -4.46
C ILE A 102 0.36 -6.99 -3.73
N ARG A 103 0.19 -6.57 -2.50
CA ARG A 103 -0.98 -6.85 -1.67
C ARG A 103 -1.64 -5.53 -1.34
N ALA A 104 -2.55 -5.10 -2.22
CA ALA A 104 -3.26 -3.85 -2.08
C ALA A 104 -4.54 -4.04 -1.25
N ALA A 105 -4.76 -3.13 -0.33
CA ALA A 105 -5.94 -3.08 0.51
C ALA A 105 -6.54 -1.67 0.53
N VAL A 106 -7.87 -1.58 0.44
CA VAL A 106 -8.58 -0.31 0.62
C VAL A 106 -8.61 0.02 2.11
N VAL A 107 -8.14 1.21 2.44
CA VAL A 107 -8.03 1.70 3.81
C VAL A 107 -8.77 3.02 3.94
N HIS A 108 -9.83 3.04 4.74
CA HIS A 108 -10.66 4.23 4.91
C HIS A 108 -10.84 4.66 6.38
N ASP A 109 -10.35 3.85 7.32
CA ASP A 109 -10.41 4.12 8.76
C ASP A 109 -9.27 3.41 9.50
N ASN A 110 -9.18 3.62 10.81
CA ASN A 110 -8.14 3.00 11.63
C ASN A 110 -8.28 1.48 11.71
N TYR A 111 -9.49 0.95 11.68
CA TYR A 111 -9.73 -0.49 11.74
C TYR A 111 -9.21 -1.17 10.48
N THR A 112 -9.57 -0.68 9.30
CA THR A 112 -9.08 -1.23 8.03
C THR A 112 -7.56 -1.05 7.88
N ALA A 113 -7.00 0.07 8.37
CA ALA A 113 -5.55 0.30 8.39
C ALA A 113 -4.82 -0.74 9.25
N GLU A 114 -5.27 -0.96 10.48
CA GLU A 114 -4.68 -1.92 11.40
C GLU A 114 -4.64 -3.32 10.80
N TYR A 115 -5.76 -3.81 10.31
CA TYR A 115 -5.87 -5.18 9.82
C TYR A 115 -5.30 -5.39 8.42
N ALA A 116 -5.23 -4.37 7.59
CA ALA A 116 -4.45 -4.41 6.34
C ALA A 116 -2.98 -4.77 6.62
N VAL A 117 -2.41 -4.21 7.68
CA VAL A 117 -1.04 -4.52 8.11
C VAL A 117 -0.99 -5.85 8.85
N ARG A 118 -1.73 -5.98 9.95
CA ARG A 118 -1.59 -7.10 10.90
C ARG A 118 -1.96 -8.45 10.31
N HIS A 119 -3.03 -8.50 9.54
CA HIS A 119 -3.54 -9.77 9.01
C HIS A 119 -3.18 -10.02 7.55
N ASN A 120 -3.10 -8.96 6.74
CA ASN A 120 -2.94 -9.09 5.29
C ASN A 120 -1.54 -8.76 4.79
N CYS A 121 -0.66 -8.27 5.66
CA CYS A 121 0.69 -7.86 5.28
C CYS A 121 0.68 -6.96 4.02
N ALA A 122 -0.29 -6.03 3.96
CA ALA A 122 -0.47 -5.16 2.82
C ALA A 122 0.76 -4.26 2.64
N ASN A 123 1.14 -4.06 1.39
CA ASN A 123 2.22 -3.16 1.00
C ASN A 123 1.76 -2.06 0.04
N PHE A 124 0.45 -2.00 -0.22
CA PHE A 124 -0.21 -0.99 -1.04
C PHE A 124 -1.51 -0.58 -0.34
N PHE A 125 -1.60 0.68 0.05
CA PHE A 125 -2.74 1.22 0.78
C PHE A 125 -3.52 2.17 -0.13
N SER A 126 -4.75 1.77 -0.46
CA SER A 126 -5.64 2.51 -1.36
C SER A 126 -6.56 3.41 -0.53
N ILE A 127 -6.38 4.72 -0.66
CA ILE A 127 -7.10 5.72 0.13
C ILE A 127 -8.24 6.31 -0.71
N PRO A 128 -9.51 6.09 -0.32
CA PRO A 128 -10.66 6.65 -1.03
C PRO A 128 -10.82 8.15 -0.71
N SER A 129 -10.57 9.03 -1.67
CA SER A 129 -10.67 10.48 -1.50
C SER A 129 -12.08 10.96 -1.15
N LYS A 130 -13.11 10.16 -1.49
CA LYS A 130 -14.51 10.46 -1.16
C LYS A 130 -14.80 10.39 0.35
N TYR A 131 -14.09 9.51 1.07
CA TYR A 131 -14.39 9.17 2.46
C TYR A 131 -13.30 9.57 3.45
N VAL A 132 -12.10 9.83 2.97
CA VAL A 132 -10.94 10.18 3.79
C VAL A 132 -10.55 11.62 3.52
N ASN A 133 -10.37 12.39 4.58
CA ASN A 133 -9.78 13.73 4.53
C ASN A 133 -8.41 13.75 5.21
N LYS A 134 -7.74 14.90 5.19
CA LYS A 134 -6.40 15.05 5.79
C LYS A 134 -6.35 14.64 7.26
N GLU A 135 -7.36 15.01 8.07
CA GLU A 135 -7.38 14.72 9.50
C GLU A 135 -7.59 13.22 9.78
N SER A 136 -8.52 12.57 9.08
CA SER A 136 -8.69 11.12 9.20
C SER A 136 -7.48 10.37 8.64
N PHE A 137 -6.84 10.87 7.57
CA PHE A 137 -5.61 10.27 7.06
C PHE A 137 -4.45 10.33 8.08
N LYS A 138 -4.31 11.40 8.85
CA LYS A 138 -3.31 11.46 9.93
C LYS A 138 -3.47 10.29 10.91
N GLN A 139 -4.71 9.95 11.28
CA GLN A 139 -4.99 8.84 12.19
C GLN A 139 -4.70 7.48 11.52
N ILE A 140 -5.13 7.32 10.28
CA ILE A 140 -4.82 6.14 9.44
C ILE A 140 -3.30 5.94 9.38
N PHE A 141 -2.56 6.99 9.06
CA PHE A 141 -1.10 6.93 8.93
C PHE A 141 -0.41 6.52 10.24
N LYS A 142 -0.83 7.08 11.38
CA LYS A 142 -0.35 6.65 12.70
C LYS A 142 -0.61 5.16 12.93
N THR A 143 -1.78 4.68 12.56
CA THR A 143 -2.15 3.27 12.70
C THR A 143 -1.28 2.37 11.82
N LEU A 144 -1.02 2.78 10.56
CA LEU A 144 -0.12 2.05 9.67
C LEU A 144 1.29 1.93 10.25
N GLN A 145 1.81 3.03 10.82
CA GLN A 145 3.16 3.04 11.43
C GLN A 145 3.25 2.25 12.72
N ALA A 146 2.17 2.18 13.51
CA ALA A 146 2.15 1.55 14.82
C ALA A 146 2.02 0.03 14.78
N ASN A 147 1.66 -0.55 13.63
CA ASN A 147 1.36 -1.96 13.50
C ASN A 147 2.39 -2.70 12.65
N THR A 148 2.56 -3.98 12.95
CA THR A 148 3.39 -4.92 12.21
C THR A 148 2.57 -6.16 11.86
N PHE A 149 3.06 -6.94 10.91
CA PHE A 149 2.40 -8.18 10.50
C PHE A 149 2.43 -9.20 11.64
N ASP A 150 1.27 -9.76 11.98
CA ASP A 150 1.13 -10.72 13.08
C ASP A 150 1.77 -12.10 12.78
N GLY A 151 1.97 -12.44 11.51
CA GLY A 151 2.49 -13.74 11.12
C GLY A 151 1.53 -14.87 11.45
N GLY A 152 2.06 -15.99 11.97
CA GLY A 152 1.26 -17.13 12.40
C GLY A 152 0.36 -17.69 11.29
N ARG A 153 -0.92 -17.91 11.61
CA ARG A 153 -1.92 -18.45 10.65
C ARG A 153 -2.10 -17.59 9.40
N HIS A 154 -1.77 -16.30 9.45
CA HIS A 154 -1.92 -15.40 8.34
C HIS A 154 -0.89 -15.65 7.23
N ILE A 155 0.29 -16.17 7.56
CA ILE A 155 1.34 -16.50 6.60
C ILE A 155 0.82 -17.50 5.56
N THR A 156 0.22 -18.59 6.01
CA THR A 156 -0.34 -19.61 5.11
C THR A 156 -1.42 -19.03 4.19
N ARG A 157 -2.27 -18.17 4.71
CA ARG A 157 -3.35 -17.52 3.94
C ARG A 157 -2.79 -16.62 2.84
N ILE A 158 -1.81 -15.80 3.17
CA ILE A 158 -1.18 -14.89 2.21
C ILE A 158 -0.37 -15.68 1.18
N THR A 159 0.39 -16.68 1.61
CA THR A 159 1.16 -17.55 0.70
C THR A 159 0.26 -18.24 -0.31
N LYS A 160 -0.90 -18.71 0.09
CA LYS A 160 -1.88 -19.30 -0.82
C LYS A 160 -2.43 -18.28 -1.82
N ALA A 161 -2.72 -17.06 -1.36
CA ALA A 161 -3.19 -15.98 -2.24
C ALA A 161 -2.11 -15.59 -3.26
N GLU A 162 -0.86 -15.45 -2.85
CA GLU A 162 0.28 -15.16 -3.72
C GLU A 162 0.47 -16.27 -4.79
N ASN A 163 0.30 -17.53 -4.43
CA ASN A 163 0.45 -18.66 -5.34
C ASN A 163 -0.67 -18.72 -6.40
N ASN A 164 -1.80 -18.04 -6.24
CA ASN A 164 -2.84 -17.99 -7.25
C ASN A 164 -2.35 -17.34 -8.57
N GLU A 165 -1.31 -16.52 -8.52
CA GLU A 165 -0.71 -15.91 -9.69
C GLU A 165 -0.07 -16.95 -10.62
N SER A 166 0.45 -18.04 -10.08
CA SER A 166 1.09 -19.11 -10.84
C SER A 166 0.12 -20.05 -11.58
N VAL A 167 -1.17 -20.00 -11.23
CA VAL A 167 -2.22 -20.86 -11.82
C VAL A 167 -2.84 -20.24 -13.07
N ARG A 168 -2.54 -18.96 -13.33
CA ARG A 168 -3.10 -18.19 -14.45
C ARG A 168 -2.20 -18.11 -15.68
N SER A 169 -1.04 -18.74 -15.62
CA SER A 169 -0.11 -18.83 -16.76
C SER A 169 -0.36 -20.05 -17.65
#